data_5ebd2c0c8bb7a77fc697024858148b3d
#
_entry.id   5ebd2c0c8bb7a77fc697024858148b3d
#
_cell.length_a   1.000
_cell.length_b   1.000
_cell.length_c   1.000
_cell.angle_alpha   90.00
_cell.angle_beta   90.00
_cell.angle_gamma   90.00
#
_symmetry.space_group_name_H-M   'P 1'
#
loop_
_entity.id
_entity.type
_entity.pdbx_description
1 polymer ?
#
loop_
_entity_poly.entity_id
_entity_poly.type
_entity_poly.pdbx_seq_one_letter_code
_entity_poly.pdbx_strand_id
1 'polypeptide(L)'
;IHDSARPSLNSNTIKKMSKSLGKNHGIILASKVRDTIKKTAGSDLINKTLKREKLWHSETPQIFKYSVLKKCYETDSDFSKYTDEAQLLENNGYRVKIFENNEYNKKITTKEDLNMYKILFKNV
;
A
#
# COMPACT_ATOMS: atom_id res chain seq x y z
N ILE A 1 4.90 -9.20 -2.12
CA ILE A 1 5.79 -8.28 -1.38
C ILE A 1 5.09 -7.85 -0.11
N HIS A 2 5.81 -7.78 1.01
CA HIS A 2 5.24 -7.37 2.29
C HIS A 2 6.28 -6.71 3.19
N ASP A 3 5.87 -5.62 3.84
CA ASP A 3 6.67 -4.93 4.85
C ASP A 3 6.82 -5.80 6.11
N SER A 4 8.04 -6.13 6.51
CA SER A 4 8.31 -6.83 7.78
C SER A 4 7.83 -6.06 9.02
N ALA A 5 7.67 -4.74 8.89
CA ALA A 5 7.15 -3.87 9.94
C ALA A 5 5.59 -3.84 10.03
N ARG A 6 4.89 -4.72 9.33
CA ARG A 6 3.41 -4.91 9.45
C ARG A 6 3.09 -6.34 9.92
N PRO A 7 3.21 -6.64 11.20
CA PRO A 7 3.13 -8.01 11.71
C PRO A 7 1.69 -8.58 11.76
N SER A 8 0.65 -7.78 11.51
CA SER A 8 -0.75 -8.21 11.56
C SER A 8 -1.23 -8.96 10.31
N LEU A 9 -0.33 -9.33 9.40
CA LEU A 9 -0.70 -10.00 8.16
C LEU A 9 -1.43 -11.33 8.41
N ASN A 10 -2.62 -11.44 7.84
CA ASN A 10 -3.45 -12.63 7.89
C ASN A 10 -3.37 -13.42 6.57
N SER A 11 -3.11 -14.73 6.65
CA SER A 11 -3.05 -15.61 5.47
C SER A 11 -4.36 -15.63 4.66
N ASN A 12 -5.51 -15.44 5.32
CA ASN A 12 -6.81 -15.32 4.66
C ASN A 12 -6.88 -14.09 3.74
N THR A 13 -6.30 -12.97 4.17
CA THR A 13 -6.23 -11.74 3.36
C THR A 13 -5.45 -11.99 2.09
N ILE A 14 -4.28 -12.65 2.17
CA ILE A 14 -3.49 -13.03 0.97
C ILE A 14 -4.32 -13.90 0.02
N LYS A 15 -5.02 -14.92 0.54
CA LYS A 15 -5.85 -15.82 -0.28
C LYS A 15 -6.98 -15.06 -0.99
N LYS A 16 -7.66 -14.15 -0.28
CA LYS A 16 -8.73 -13.31 -0.85
C LYS A 16 -8.20 -12.37 -1.93
N MET A 17 -7.07 -11.71 -1.67
CA MET A 17 -6.40 -10.84 -2.63
C MET A 17 -5.99 -11.60 -3.89
N SER A 18 -5.35 -12.77 -3.75
CA SER A 18 -4.96 -13.61 -4.89
C SER A 18 -6.16 -13.98 -5.77
N LYS A 19 -7.28 -14.38 -5.17
CA LYS A 19 -8.52 -14.67 -5.91
C LYS A 19 -9.07 -13.41 -6.60
N SER A 20 -8.95 -12.25 -5.96
CA SER A 20 -9.46 -10.98 -6.45
C SER A 20 -8.58 -10.33 -7.54
N LEU A 21 -7.35 -10.79 -7.73
CA LEU A 21 -6.42 -10.28 -8.74
C LEU A 21 -7.01 -10.34 -10.15
N GLY A 22 -7.63 -11.46 -10.52
CA GLY A 22 -8.33 -11.64 -11.80
C GLY A 22 -7.42 -11.34 -13.00
N LYS A 23 -7.90 -10.50 -13.91
CA LYS A 23 -7.17 -10.08 -15.13
C LYS A 23 -6.16 -8.95 -14.88
N ASN A 24 -6.08 -8.39 -13.67
CA ASN A 24 -5.14 -7.33 -13.37
C ASN A 24 -3.70 -7.87 -13.24
N HIS A 25 -2.73 -6.97 -13.28
CA HIS A 25 -1.31 -7.31 -13.23
C HIS A 25 -0.76 -7.28 -11.80
N GLY A 26 -1.41 -6.49 -10.94
CA GLY A 26 -1.13 -6.41 -9.52
C GLY A 26 -2.39 -6.11 -8.71
N ILE A 27 -2.32 -6.35 -7.41
CA ILE A 27 -3.33 -5.99 -6.43
C ILE A 27 -2.63 -5.60 -5.13
N ILE A 28 -3.02 -4.48 -4.55
CA ILE A 28 -2.47 -3.97 -3.30
C ILE A 28 -3.53 -3.92 -2.21
N LEU A 29 -3.11 -4.15 -0.98
CA LEU A 29 -3.92 -3.84 0.18
C LEU A 29 -3.93 -2.33 0.38
N ALA A 30 -5.08 -1.72 0.64
CA ALA A 30 -5.17 -0.28 0.89
C ALA A 30 -6.37 0.06 1.76
N SER A 31 -6.27 1.10 2.57
CA SER A 31 -7.37 1.65 3.36
C SER A 31 -7.78 3.03 2.86
N LYS A 32 -9.07 3.36 3.02
CA LYS A 32 -9.60 4.68 2.64
C LYS A 32 -9.01 5.78 3.53
N VAL A 33 -8.67 6.89 2.90
CA VAL A 33 -8.32 8.11 3.64
C VAL A 33 -9.53 8.62 4.39
N ARG A 34 -9.42 8.74 5.71
CA ARG A 34 -10.51 9.22 6.59
C ARG A 34 -10.34 10.67 7.00
N ASP A 35 -9.11 11.12 7.19
CA ASP A 35 -8.81 12.50 7.56
C ASP A 35 -8.84 13.45 6.37
N THR A 36 -9.01 14.74 6.65
CA THR A 36 -8.92 15.78 5.63
C THR A 36 -7.46 15.94 5.17
N ILE A 37 -7.21 15.83 3.87
CA ILE A 37 -5.88 15.99 3.28
C ILE A 37 -5.69 17.40 2.75
N LYS A 38 -4.67 18.08 3.27
CA LYS A 38 -4.24 19.39 2.81
C LYS A 38 -3.01 19.26 1.91
N LYS A 39 -3.00 19.96 0.78
CA LYS A 39 -1.83 20.09 -0.07
C LYS A 39 -1.23 21.48 0.13
N THR A 40 0.07 21.55 0.35
CA THR A 40 0.83 22.81 0.41
C THR A 40 1.59 23.03 -0.90
N ALA A 41 2.07 24.25 -1.13
CA ALA A 41 2.82 24.63 -2.32
C ALA A 41 4.31 24.90 -2.00
N GLY A 42 4.95 23.99 -1.24
CA GLY A 42 6.37 24.12 -0.85
C GLY A 42 6.60 25.08 0.32
N SER A 43 5.55 25.44 1.06
CA SER A 43 5.56 26.24 2.29
C SER A 43 4.56 25.65 3.28
N ASP A 44 4.49 26.20 4.50
CA ASP A 44 3.48 25.82 5.50
C ASP A 44 2.07 26.34 5.17
N LEU A 45 1.93 27.12 4.09
CA LEU A 45 0.63 27.64 3.65
C LEU A 45 -0.14 26.58 2.86
N ILE A 46 -1.40 26.41 3.24
CA ILE A 46 -2.32 25.51 2.55
C ILE A 46 -2.63 26.07 1.16
N ASN A 47 -2.34 25.27 0.13
CA ASN A 47 -2.75 25.57 -1.24
C ASN A 47 -4.19 25.12 -1.49
N LYS A 48 -4.49 23.85 -1.16
CA LYS A 48 -5.85 23.30 -1.34
C LYS A 48 -6.15 22.12 -0.44
N THR A 49 -7.44 21.87 -0.25
CA THR A 49 -7.95 20.62 0.32
C THR A 49 -8.23 19.61 -0.78
N LEU A 50 -7.73 18.40 -0.65
CA LEU A 50 -7.99 17.32 -1.62
C LEU A 50 -9.32 16.63 -1.31
N LYS A 51 -10.07 16.26 -2.35
CA LYS A 51 -11.23 15.38 -2.22
C LYS A 51 -10.74 13.97 -1.90
N ARG A 52 -11.11 13.44 -0.73
CA ARG A 52 -10.57 12.17 -0.20
C ARG A 52 -11.29 10.93 -0.70
N GLU A 53 -12.42 11.06 -1.37
CA GLU A 53 -13.28 9.94 -1.80
C GLU A 53 -12.57 8.96 -2.75
N LYS A 54 -11.52 9.42 -3.43
CA LYS A 54 -10.68 8.62 -4.33
C LYS A 54 -9.24 8.45 -3.83
N LEU A 55 -8.97 8.81 -2.58
CA LEU A 55 -7.64 8.68 -1.99
C LEU A 55 -7.58 7.46 -1.07
N TRP A 56 -6.46 6.74 -1.19
CA TRP A 56 -6.19 5.52 -0.44
C TRP A 56 -4.81 5.58 0.18
N HIS A 57 -4.68 5.05 1.38
CA HIS A 57 -3.37 4.73 1.96
C HIS A 57 -2.92 3.39 1.37
N SER A 58 -1.84 3.39 0.59
CA SER A 58 -1.21 2.16 0.11
C SER A 58 -0.61 1.40 1.28
N GLU A 59 -0.92 0.12 1.35
CA GLU A 59 -0.42 -0.79 2.36
C GLU A 59 0.21 -2.01 1.69
N THR A 60 0.79 -2.89 2.51
CA THR A 60 1.19 -4.21 2.07
C THR A 60 0.42 -5.27 2.87
N PRO A 61 0.14 -6.47 2.31
CA PRO A 61 0.80 -7.08 1.15
C PRO A 61 0.40 -6.47 -0.19
N GLN A 62 1.33 -6.53 -1.14
CA GLN A 62 1.12 -6.26 -2.55
C GLN A 62 1.42 -7.52 -3.34
N ILE A 63 0.51 -7.93 -4.21
CA ILE A 63 0.61 -9.17 -5.00
C ILE A 63 0.68 -8.81 -6.47
N PHE A 64 1.66 -9.33 -7.18
CA PHE A 64 1.91 -9.05 -8.59
C PHE A 64 2.09 -10.34 -9.40
N LYS A 65 1.74 -10.30 -10.68
CA LYS A 65 2.14 -11.34 -11.62
C LYS A 65 3.66 -11.29 -11.77
N TYR A 66 4.34 -12.39 -11.44
CA TYR A 66 5.80 -12.46 -11.42
C TYR A 66 6.44 -12.00 -12.73
N SER A 67 5.93 -12.47 -13.88
CA SER A 67 6.46 -12.11 -15.20
C SER A 67 6.36 -10.61 -15.49
N VAL A 68 5.31 -9.96 -15.02
CA VAL A 68 5.10 -8.51 -15.19
C VAL A 68 6.06 -7.73 -14.29
N LEU A 69 6.13 -8.09 -13.02
CA LEU A 69 7.04 -7.44 -12.08
C LEU A 69 8.49 -7.57 -12.52
N LYS A 70 8.91 -8.78 -12.92
CA LYS A 70 10.25 -9.02 -13.45
C LYS A 70 10.57 -8.13 -14.66
N LYS A 71 9.64 -8.05 -15.61
CA LYS A 71 9.80 -7.19 -16.80
C LYS A 71 9.96 -5.72 -16.43
N CYS A 72 9.18 -5.22 -15.45
CA CYS A 72 9.32 -3.84 -14.98
C CYS A 72 10.71 -3.58 -14.39
N TYR A 73 11.25 -4.51 -13.60
CA TYR A 73 12.61 -4.40 -13.06
C TYR A 73 13.70 -4.49 -14.13
N GLU A 74 13.47 -5.21 -15.21
CA GLU A 74 14.44 -5.30 -16.34
C GLU A 74 14.40 -4.07 -17.23
N THR A 75 13.26 -3.37 -17.29
CA THR A 75 13.06 -2.21 -18.19
C THR A 75 13.47 -0.90 -17.54
N ASP A 76 13.33 -0.77 -16.23
CA ASP A 76 13.65 0.45 -15.51
C ASP A 76 14.99 0.33 -14.78
N SER A 77 15.81 1.36 -14.88
CA SER A 77 17.14 1.41 -14.26
C SER A 77 17.21 2.30 -13.02
N ASP A 78 16.21 3.15 -12.81
CA ASP A 78 16.16 4.07 -11.68
C ASP A 78 14.92 3.79 -10.80
N PHE A 79 15.13 3.07 -9.71
CA PHE A 79 14.06 2.71 -8.76
C PHE A 79 13.87 3.76 -7.66
N SER A 80 14.74 4.75 -7.53
CA SER A 80 14.66 5.79 -6.49
C SER A 80 13.42 6.68 -6.61
N LYS A 81 12.85 6.75 -7.80
CA LYS A 81 11.63 7.52 -8.12
C LYS A 81 10.33 6.84 -7.67
N TYR A 82 10.38 5.55 -7.28
CA TYR A 82 9.21 4.79 -6.88
C TYR A 82 9.11 4.67 -5.37
N THR A 83 7.90 4.84 -4.86
CA THR A 83 7.60 4.68 -3.42
C THR A 83 7.21 3.25 -3.07
N ASP A 84 6.68 2.51 -4.06
CA ASP A 84 6.33 1.09 -3.96
C ASP A 84 6.32 0.42 -5.34
N GLU A 85 6.21 -0.91 -5.38
CA GLU A 85 6.16 -1.67 -6.61
C GLU A 85 4.87 -1.46 -7.42
N ALA A 86 3.80 -1.04 -6.77
CA ALA A 86 2.57 -0.67 -7.48
C ALA A 86 2.84 0.51 -8.41
N GLN A 87 3.53 1.54 -7.93
CA GLN A 87 3.92 2.70 -8.74
C GLN A 87 4.84 2.31 -9.91
N LEU A 88 5.76 1.37 -9.70
CA LEU A 88 6.59 0.84 -10.78
C LEU A 88 5.74 0.19 -11.89
N LEU A 89 4.75 -0.62 -11.53
CA LEU A 89 3.84 -1.22 -12.50
C LEU A 89 2.97 -0.16 -13.20
N GLU A 90 2.42 0.80 -12.46
CA GLU A 90 1.60 1.88 -12.99
C GLU A 90 2.35 2.71 -14.05
N ASN A 91 3.59 3.07 -13.76
CA ASN A 91 4.43 3.83 -14.69
C ASN A 91 4.82 3.05 -15.95
N ASN A 92 4.78 1.72 -15.88
CA ASN A 92 4.96 0.84 -17.03
C ASN A 92 3.63 0.48 -17.73
N GLY A 93 2.53 1.16 -17.41
CA GLY A 93 1.22 1.00 -18.06
C GLY A 93 0.44 -0.24 -17.63
N TYR A 94 0.83 -0.91 -16.56
CA TYR A 94 0.13 -2.08 -16.04
C TYR A 94 -0.98 -1.70 -15.05
N ARG A 95 -2.06 -2.49 -15.05
CA ARG A 95 -3.21 -2.27 -14.17
C ARG A 95 -2.97 -2.88 -12.81
N VAL A 96 -3.02 -2.06 -11.76
CA VAL A 96 -2.98 -2.47 -10.37
C VAL A 96 -4.34 -2.19 -9.72
N LYS A 97 -4.86 -3.20 -9.03
CA LYS A 97 -6.17 -3.15 -8.36
C LYS A 97 -5.98 -2.86 -6.87
N ILE A 98 -6.90 -2.14 -6.27
CA ILE A 98 -7.01 -2.00 -4.82
C ILE A 98 -7.86 -3.13 -4.23
N PHE A 99 -7.41 -3.71 -3.12
CA PHE A 99 -8.18 -4.54 -2.21
C PHE A 99 -8.38 -3.75 -0.91
N GLU A 100 -9.63 -3.41 -0.59
CA GLU A 100 -9.93 -2.59 0.58
C GLU A 100 -9.61 -3.35 1.88
N ASN A 101 -8.81 -2.72 2.73
CA ASN A 101 -8.49 -3.20 4.07
C ASN A 101 -9.40 -2.53 5.10
N ASN A 102 -10.06 -3.34 5.92
CA ASN A 102 -10.88 -2.90 7.05
C ASN A 102 -10.30 -3.35 8.41
N GLU A 103 -9.13 -3.98 8.40
CA GLU A 103 -8.45 -4.48 9.60
C GLU A 103 -7.27 -3.57 9.98
N TYR A 104 -6.84 -3.65 11.23
CA TYR A 104 -5.65 -2.92 11.68
C TYR A 104 -4.39 -3.51 11.04
N ASN A 105 -3.71 -2.71 10.25
CA ASN A 105 -2.48 -3.11 9.54
C ASN A 105 -1.46 -1.95 9.47
N LYS A 106 -1.38 -1.17 10.53
CA LYS A 106 -0.47 -0.02 10.59
C LYS A 106 0.99 -0.50 10.57
N LYS A 107 1.82 0.19 9.80
CA LYS A 107 3.28 -0.03 9.80
C LYS A 107 3.87 0.47 11.12
N ILE A 108 4.67 -0.36 11.77
CA ILE A 108 5.42 0.03 12.98
C ILE A 108 6.61 0.89 12.55
N THR A 109 6.54 2.18 12.86
CA THR A 109 7.58 3.16 12.54
C THR A 109 8.08 3.89 13.78
N THR A 110 7.31 3.88 14.87
CA THR A 110 7.62 4.53 16.14
C THR A 110 7.46 3.55 17.31
N LYS A 111 7.96 3.96 18.50
CA LYS A 111 7.73 3.21 19.75
C LYS A 111 6.25 3.15 20.12
N GLU A 112 5.51 4.21 19.84
CA GLU A 112 4.06 4.30 20.07
C GLU A 112 3.31 3.29 19.21
N ASP A 113 3.69 3.12 17.93
CA ASP A 113 3.12 2.09 17.05
C ASP A 113 3.37 0.69 17.61
N LEU A 114 4.58 0.42 18.08
CA LEU A 114 4.93 -0.87 18.71
C LEU A 114 4.11 -1.12 19.98
N ASN A 115 3.93 -0.10 20.83
CA ASN A 115 3.14 -0.22 22.05
C ASN A 115 1.67 -0.48 21.71
N MET A 116 1.13 0.17 20.69
CA MET A 116 -0.24 -0.09 20.22
C MET A 116 -0.40 -1.54 19.75
N TYR A 117 0.57 -2.07 19.00
CA TYR A 117 0.57 -3.48 18.60
C TYR A 117 0.58 -4.43 19.81
N LYS A 118 1.41 -4.17 20.82
CA LYS A 118 1.44 -4.97 22.06
C LYS A 118 0.10 -4.96 22.80
N ILE A 119 -0.64 -3.85 22.72
CA ILE A 119 -1.97 -3.76 23.35
C ILE A 119 -3.01 -4.55 22.56
N LEU A 120 -3.04 -4.38 21.22
CA LEU A 120 -4.03 -5.01 20.35
C LEU A 120 -3.82 -6.52 20.20
N PHE A 121 -2.58 -6.98 20.28
CA PHE A 121 -2.18 -8.37 20.03
C PHE A 121 -1.54 -9.01 21.27
N LYS A 122 -2.01 -8.67 22.47
CA LYS A 122 -1.49 -9.17 23.77
C LYS A 122 -1.47 -10.69 23.93
N ASN A 123 -2.15 -11.41 23.05
CA ASN A 123 -2.26 -12.88 23.08
C ASN A 123 -1.65 -13.57 21.87
N VAL A 124 -0.73 -12.92 21.18
CA VAL A 124 0.00 -13.52 20.04
C VAL A 124 1.44 -13.74 20.43
#